data_cf780ecf07c0e80e27a219c653141c5b
#
_entry.id   cf780ecf07c0e80e27a219c653141c5b
#
_cell.length_a   1.000
_cell.length_b   1.000
_cell.length_c   1.000
_cell.angle_alpha   90.00
_cell.angle_beta   90.00
_cell.angle_gamma   90.00
#
_symmetry.space_group_name_H-M   'P 1'
#
loop_
_entity.id
_entity.type
_entity.pdbx_description
1 polymer ?
#
loop_
_entity_poly.entity_id
_entity_poly.type
_entity_poly.pdbx_seq_one_letter_code
_entity_poly.pdbx_strand_id
1 'polypeptide(L)'
;MANPVHFASQAWVVAATEVLEELVAEHGSSGQAFSVCEIFTDAPKSVSATGEAAWHFFIDGQSVNVGLGEAEGTDVTIRVDYQTALPGARLVYTRETLAELAKQPPPERPAQVIGDMSKAPQYLIHLHNRMAEMTA
;
A
#
# COMPACT_ATOMS: atom_id res chain seq x y z
N MET A 1 -16.17 3.24 -16.16
CA MET A 1 -15.96 2.60 -14.85
C MET A 1 -14.75 1.70 -14.90
N ALA A 2 -13.85 1.87 -13.96
CA ALA A 2 -12.71 0.98 -13.86
C ALA A 2 -13.18 -0.37 -13.30
N ASN A 3 -12.72 -1.47 -13.88
CA ASN A 3 -12.96 -2.79 -13.32
C ASN A 3 -12.13 -2.99 -12.06
N PRO A 4 -12.65 -3.68 -11.03
CA PRO A 4 -11.87 -3.99 -9.86
C PRO A 4 -10.63 -4.81 -10.22
N VAL A 5 -9.54 -4.58 -9.51
CA VAL A 5 -8.28 -5.30 -9.70
C VAL A 5 -7.95 -6.11 -8.45
N HIS A 6 -7.30 -7.23 -8.65
CA HIS A 6 -6.88 -8.08 -7.53
C HIS A 6 -5.75 -7.41 -6.74
N PHE A 7 -5.90 -7.41 -5.42
CA PHE A 7 -4.92 -6.81 -4.51
C PHE A 7 -3.50 -7.31 -4.82
N ALA A 8 -2.57 -6.36 -4.90
CA ALA A 8 -1.15 -6.59 -5.11
C ALA A 8 -0.78 -7.29 -6.43
N SER A 9 -1.72 -7.44 -7.36
CA SER A 9 -1.41 -7.91 -8.72
C SER A 9 -0.65 -6.82 -9.49
N GLN A 10 -0.07 -7.19 -10.62
CA GLN A 10 0.59 -6.21 -11.48
C GLN A 10 -0.38 -5.09 -11.90
N ALA A 11 -1.60 -5.43 -12.26
CA ALA A 11 -2.63 -4.44 -12.61
C ALA A 11 -2.94 -3.51 -11.43
N TRP A 12 -2.97 -4.05 -10.22
CA TRP A 12 -3.18 -3.26 -9.01
C TRP A 12 -2.03 -2.26 -8.80
N VAL A 13 -0.79 -2.69 -9.01
CA VAL A 13 0.38 -1.81 -8.87
C VAL A 13 0.38 -0.72 -9.94
N VAL A 14 -0.03 -1.04 -11.16
CA VAL A 14 -0.18 -0.03 -12.23
C VAL A 14 -1.20 1.04 -11.82
N ALA A 15 -2.36 0.63 -11.29
CA ALA A 15 -3.38 1.56 -10.80
C ALA A 15 -2.85 2.40 -9.63
N ALA A 16 -2.14 1.78 -8.69
CA ALA A 16 -1.54 2.48 -7.56
C ALA A 16 -0.50 3.52 -8.02
N THR A 17 0.26 3.19 -9.05
CA THR A 17 1.25 4.11 -9.63
C THR A 17 0.57 5.38 -10.14
N GLU A 18 -0.53 5.24 -10.88
CA GLU A 18 -1.27 6.39 -11.42
C GLU A 18 -1.81 7.27 -10.28
N VAL A 19 -2.38 6.65 -9.24
CA VAL A 19 -2.88 7.37 -8.08
C VAL A 19 -1.76 8.09 -7.35
N LEU A 20 -0.62 7.43 -7.13
CA LEU A 20 0.53 8.04 -6.47
C LEU A 20 1.08 9.21 -7.26
N GLU A 21 1.22 9.08 -8.58
CA GLU A 21 1.70 10.17 -9.42
C GLU A 21 0.80 11.42 -9.29
N GLU A 22 -0.52 11.23 -9.30
CA GLU A 22 -1.46 12.33 -9.11
C GLU A 22 -1.34 12.96 -7.73
N LEU A 23 -1.30 12.15 -6.67
CA LEU A 23 -1.23 12.64 -5.30
C LEU A 23 0.08 13.38 -5.03
N VAL A 24 1.19 12.85 -5.50
CA VAL A 24 2.51 13.46 -5.31
C VAL A 24 2.61 14.78 -6.08
N ALA A 25 2.07 14.82 -7.30
CA ALA A 25 2.06 16.06 -8.08
C ALA A 25 1.21 17.15 -7.42
N GLU A 26 0.10 16.75 -6.78
CA GLU A 26 -0.84 17.69 -6.16
C GLU A 26 -0.42 18.12 -4.75
N HIS A 27 0.08 17.17 -3.95
CA HIS A 27 0.35 17.37 -2.52
C HIS A 27 1.82 17.33 -2.13
N GLY A 28 2.70 16.85 -3.00
CA GLY A 28 4.12 16.71 -2.70
C GLY A 28 4.79 18.06 -2.44
N SER A 29 5.73 18.08 -1.52
CA SER A 29 6.47 19.28 -1.14
C SER A 29 7.95 19.10 -1.38
N SER A 30 8.61 20.16 -1.85
CA SER A 30 10.05 20.16 -2.03
C SER A 30 10.75 19.78 -0.73
N GLY A 31 11.71 18.87 -0.82
CA GLY A 31 12.45 18.37 0.34
C GLY A 31 11.74 17.27 1.14
N GLN A 32 10.49 16.95 0.80
CA GLN A 32 9.78 15.84 1.42
C GLN A 32 10.13 14.55 0.68
N ALA A 33 10.76 13.61 1.39
CA ALA A 33 11.11 12.30 0.84
C ALA A 33 10.60 11.21 1.77
N PHE A 34 9.99 10.17 1.17
CA PHE A 34 9.52 9.02 1.91
C PHE A 34 9.41 7.82 0.99
N SER A 35 9.76 6.65 1.50
CA SER A 35 9.73 5.43 0.69
C SER A 35 9.15 4.26 1.47
N VAL A 36 8.46 3.38 0.76
CA VAL A 36 7.80 2.21 1.35
C VAL A 36 8.03 1.01 0.46
N CYS A 37 8.30 -0.13 1.08
CA CYS A 37 8.27 -1.44 0.44
C CYS A 37 7.24 -2.30 1.17
N GLU A 38 6.31 -2.87 0.42
CA GLU A 38 5.28 -3.77 0.97
C GLU A 38 5.46 -5.16 0.39
N ILE A 39 5.50 -6.16 1.28
CA ILE A 39 5.72 -7.56 0.92
C ILE A 39 4.56 -8.38 1.47
N PHE A 40 3.81 -9.01 0.57
CA PHE A 40 2.65 -9.83 0.93
C PHE A 40 3.00 -11.30 0.73
N THR A 41 3.09 -12.05 1.83
CA THR A 41 3.46 -13.46 1.81
C THR A 41 2.25 -14.35 1.59
N ASP A 42 2.48 -15.56 1.11
CA ASP A 42 1.42 -16.54 0.83
C ASP A 42 0.33 -16.00 -0.10
N ALA A 43 0.76 -15.22 -1.10
CA ALA A 43 -0.15 -14.68 -2.11
C ALA A 43 -0.63 -15.79 -3.05
N PRO A 44 -1.89 -15.70 -3.56
CA PRO A 44 -2.39 -16.67 -4.52
C PRO A 44 -1.55 -16.71 -5.80
N LYS A 45 -1.49 -17.84 -6.46
CA LYS A 45 -0.77 -17.99 -7.72
C LYS A 45 -1.30 -17.09 -8.82
N SER A 46 -2.57 -16.72 -8.74
CA SER A 46 -3.17 -15.76 -9.67
C SER A 46 -2.60 -14.35 -9.52
N VAL A 47 -1.99 -14.04 -8.38
CA VAL A 47 -1.37 -12.74 -8.09
C VAL A 47 0.14 -12.81 -8.27
N SER A 48 0.78 -13.87 -7.78
CA SER A 48 2.22 -14.05 -7.85
C SER A 48 2.58 -15.52 -8.03
N ALA A 49 3.38 -15.81 -9.03
CA ALA A 49 3.83 -17.19 -9.30
C ALA A 49 4.70 -17.76 -8.18
N THR A 50 5.38 -16.89 -7.42
CA THR A 50 6.28 -17.32 -6.34
C THR A 50 5.60 -17.42 -4.98
N GLY A 51 4.35 -16.95 -4.86
CA GLY A 51 3.66 -16.87 -3.58
C GLY A 51 4.00 -15.64 -2.77
N GLU A 52 4.84 -14.76 -3.29
CA GLU A 52 5.16 -13.48 -2.64
C GLU A 52 4.90 -12.36 -3.61
N ALA A 53 4.02 -11.43 -3.23
CA ALA A 53 3.72 -10.24 -4.01
C ALA A 53 4.31 -9.05 -3.29
N ALA A 54 5.14 -8.27 -3.98
CA ALA A 54 5.78 -7.12 -3.39
C ALA A 54 5.77 -5.95 -4.36
N TRP A 55 5.79 -4.75 -3.82
CA TRP A 55 5.94 -3.52 -4.57
C TRP A 55 6.56 -2.46 -3.69
N HIS A 56 7.05 -1.40 -4.29
CA HIS A 56 7.70 -0.33 -3.55
C HIS A 56 7.53 1.00 -4.26
N PHE A 57 7.67 2.08 -3.50
CA PHE A 57 7.71 3.41 -4.09
C PHE A 57 8.65 4.32 -3.31
N PHE A 58 9.25 5.25 -4.04
CA PHE A 58 10.14 6.29 -3.49
C PHE A 58 9.57 7.64 -3.89
N ILE A 59 9.13 8.43 -2.90
CA ILE A 59 8.64 9.79 -3.10
C ILE A 59 9.79 10.76 -2.87
N ASP A 60 9.95 11.70 -3.79
CA ASP A 60 10.91 12.80 -3.68
C ASP A 60 10.24 14.09 -4.17
N GLY A 61 9.76 14.89 -3.21
CA GLY A 61 9.04 16.12 -3.53
C GLY A 61 7.77 15.84 -4.32
N GLN A 62 7.71 16.31 -5.55
CA GLN A 62 6.55 16.12 -6.43
C GLN A 62 6.73 15.01 -7.46
N SER A 63 7.73 14.15 -7.25
CA SER A 63 7.95 13.00 -8.11
C SER A 63 7.92 11.70 -7.29
N VAL A 64 7.63 10.59 -7.96
CA VAL A 64 7.60 9.27 -7.35
C VAL A 64 8.08 8.22 -8.33
N ASN A 65 8.87 7.27 -7.83
CA ASN A 65 9.26 6.08 -8.57
C ASN A 65 8.59 4.87 -7.95
N VAL A 66 7.91 4.08 -8.77
CA VAL A 66 7.20 2.88 -8.33
C VAL A 66 7.77 1.67 -9.07
N GLY A 67 7.94 0.57 -8.36
CA GLY A 67 8.42 -0.67 -8.95
C GLY A 67 7.76 -1.90 -8.36
N LEU A 68 7.84 -2.99 -9.11
CA LEU A 68 7.42 -4.31 -8.64
C LEU A 68 8.58 -4.97 -7.88
N GLY A 69 8.23 -5.81 -6.91
CA GLY A 69 9.21 -6.54 -6.14
C GLY A 69 9.72 -5.78 -4.92
N GLU A 70 10.62 -6.43 -4.20
CA GLU A 70 11.24 -5.84 -3.03
C GLU A 70 12.28 -4.79 -3.44
N ALA A 71 12.43 -3.79 -2.60
CA ALA A 71 13.48 -2.79 -2.74
C ALA A 71 14.20 -2.62 -1.42
N GLU A 72 15.51 -2.42 -1.48
CA GLU A 72 16.32 -2.12 -0.30
C GLU A 72 16.37 -0.61 -0.08
N GLY A 73 16.61 -0.20 1.15
CA GLY A 73 16.83 1.20 1.47
C GLY A 73 15.57 2.05 1.60
N THR A 74 14.39 1.42 1.66
CA THR A 74 13.16 2.16 1.93
C THR A 74 13.08 2.59 3.38
N ASP A 75 12.43 3.73 3.63
CA ASP A 75 12.22 4.23 4.99
C ASP A 75 11.37 3.27 5.82
N VAL A 76 10.40 2.63 5.18
CA VAL A 76 9.52 1.66 5.85
C VAL A 76 9.42 0.40 4.99
N THR A 77 9.51 -0.75 5.63
CA THR A 77 9.22 -2.05 5.01
C THR A 77 8.10 -2.72 5.79
N ILE A 78 7.05 -3.12 5.10
CA ILE A 78 5.90 -3.79 5.69
C ILE A 78 5.82 -5.20 5.11
N ARG A 79 5.88 -6.21 5.98
CA ARG A 79 5.72 -7.61 5.58
C ARG A 79 4.50 -8.17 6.28
N VAL A 80 3.55 -8.68 5.51
CA VAL A 80 2.30 -9.20 6.05
C VAL A 80 1.76 -10.32 5.15
N ASP A 81 1.06 -11.27 5.76
CA ASP A 81 0.36 -12.32 5.04
C ASP A 81 -0.71 -11.70 4.13
N TYR A 82 -0.79 -12.18 2.88
CA TYR A 82 -1.73 -11.65 1.88
C TYR A 82 -3.19 -11.66 2.38
N GLN A 83 -3.63 -12.79 2.93
CA GLN A 83 -5.01 -12.92 3.40
C GLN A 83 -5.30 -12.03 4.61
N THR A 84 -4.29 -11.77 5.44
CA THR A 84 -4.41 -10.86 6.57
C THR A 84 -4.58 -9.42 6.10
N ALA A 85 -3.84 -9.03 5.05
CA ALA A 85 -3.88 -7.66 4.51
C ALA A 85 -5.12 -7.38 3.67
N LEU A 86 -5.68 -8.39 3.02
CA LEU A 86 -6.73 -8.22 2.02
C LEU A 86 -7.98 -7.48 2.51
N PRO A 87 -8.57 -7.82 3.67
CA PRO A 87 -9.74 -7.07 4.14
C PRO A 87 -9.48 -5.58 4.31
N GLY A 88 -8.30 -5.21 4.85
CA GLY A 88 -7.91 -3.80 5.00
C GLY A 88 -7.69 -3.12 3.66
N ALA A 89 -7.17 -3.85 2.66
CA ALA A 89 -6.95 -3.31 1.33
C ALA A 89 -8.25 -2.96 0.62
N ARG A 90 -9.36 -3.58 1.02
CA ARG A 90 -10.70 -3.33 0.47
C ARG A 90 -11.50 -2.30 1.27
N LEU A 91 -11.00 -1.88 2.42
CA LEU A 91 -11.73 -1.03 3.35
C LEU A 91 -11.34 0.43 3.17
N VAL A 92 -12.31 1.27 2.84
CA VAL A 92 -12.12 2.72 2.84
C VAL A 92 -12.04 3.21 4.28
N TYR A 93 -10.98 3.91 4.62
CA TYR A 93 -10.78 4.42 5.97
C TYR A 93 -11.57 5.71 6.17
N THR A 94 -12.54 5.64 7.06
CA THR A 94 -13.28 6.78 7.58
C THR A 94 -13.09 6.78 9.10
N ARG A 95 -13.54 7.84 9.76
CA ARG A 95 -13.52 7.87 11.23
C ARG A 95 -14.25 6.66 11.81
N GLU A 96 -15.38 6.29 11.21
CA GLU A 96 -16.20 5.18 11.67
C GLU A 96 -15.52 3.83 11.45
N THR A 97 -14.95 3.59 10.27
CA THR A 97 -14.29 2.31 9.98
C THR A 97 -13.01 2.15 10.80
N LEU A 98 -12.26 3.23 11.04
CA LEU A 98 -11.08 3.18 11.90
C LEU A 98 -11.45 2.87 13.34
N ALA A 99 -12.58 3.44 13.83
CA ALA A 99 -13.07 3.14 15.18
C ALA A 99 -13.48 1.66 15.31
N GLU A 100 -14.11 1.10 14.27
CA GLU A 100 -14.47 -0.31 14.26
C GLU A 100 -13.23 -1.21 14.24
N LEU A 101 -12.22 -0.86 13.46
CA LEU A 101 -10.96 -1.61 13.42
C LEU A 101 -10.26 -1.62 14.80
N ALA A 102 -10.31 -0.49 15.50
CA ALA A 102 -9.67 -0.38 16.82
C ALA A 102 -10.32 -1.31 17.87
N LYS A 103 -11.55 -1.75 17.64
CA LYS A 103 -12.25 -2.68 18.54
C LYS A 103 -11.99 -4.14 18.22
N GLN A 104 -11.36 -4.42 17.08
CA GLN A 104 -11.13 -5.79 16.67
C GLN A 104 -9.91 -6.38 17.36
N PRO A 105 -9.89 -7.69 17.63
CA PRO A 105 -8.70 -8.32 18.18
C PRO A 105 -7.57 -8.29 17.15
N PRO A 106 -6.30 -8.30 17.58
CA PRO A 106 -5.19 -8.35 16.65
C PRO A 106 -5.25 -9.64 15.81
N PRO A 107 -4.80 -9.61 14.55
CA PRO A 107 -4.76 -10.80 13.70
C PRO A 107 -3.75 -11.82 14.24
N GLU A 108 -3.95 -13.08 13.90
CA GLU A 108 -3.01 -14.15 14.29
C GLU A 108 -1.61 -13.91 13.72
N ARG A 109 -1.54 -13.35 12.52
CA ARG A 109 -0.28 -13.01 11.84
C ARG A 109 -0.23 -11.52 11.58
N PRO A 110 0.13 -10.72 12.59
CA PRO A 110 0.17 -9.27 12.40
C PRO A 110 1.27 -8.86 11.44
N ALA A 111 1.09 -7.70 10.82
CA ALA A 111 2.10 -7.13 9.95
C ALA A 111 3.38 -6.83 10.73
N GLN A 112 4.53 -7.12 10.10
CA GLN A 112 5.82 -6.69 10.59
C GLN A 112 6.15 -5.36 9.92
N VAL A 113 6.36 -4.32 10.71
CA VAL A 113 6.68 -2.99 10.19
C VAL A 113 8.08 -2.63 10.68
N ILE A 114 8.98 -2.40 9.72
CA ILE A 114 10.35 -1.94 9.99
C ILE A 114 10.43 -0.51 9.50
N GLY A 115 10.81 0.41 10.38
CA GLY A 115 10.87 1.82 10.08
C GLY A 115 9.79 2.62 10.79
N ASP A 116 9.70 3.90 10.49
CA ASP A 116 8.82 4.84 11.20
C ASP A 116 7.71 5.36 10.29
N MET A 117 6.53 4.76 10.38
CA MET A 117 5.36 5.18 9.61
C MET A 117 4.83 6.57 10.01
N SER A 118 5.22 7.08 11.17
CA SER A 118 4.77 8.41 11.59
C SER A 118 5.32 9.52 10.71
N LYS A 119 6.37 9.24 9.94
CA LYS A 119 6.96 10.18 8.99
C LYS A 119 6.27 10.17 7.63
N ALA A 120 5.31 9.28 7.42
CA ALA A 120 4.61 9.17 6.15
C ALA A 120 3.83 10.44 5.83
N PRO A 121 3.85 10.92 4.57
CA PRO A 121 3.00 12.03 4.16
C PRO A 121 1.53 11.73 4.42
N GLN A 122 0.80 12.71 4.93
CA GLN A 122 -0.61 12.53 5.28
C GLN A 122 -1.49 12.16 4.07
N TYR A 123 -1.12 12.61 2.88
CA TYR A 123 -1.89 12.32 1.68
C TYR A 123 -1.87 10.84 1.29
N LEU A 124 -1.00 10.01 1.88
CA LEU A 124 -0.98 8.57 1.60
C LEU A 124 -2.25 7.86 2.04
N ILE A 125 -3.04 8.44 2.93
CA ILE A 125 -4.37 7.89 3.24
C ILE A 125 -5.29 7.93 2.01
N HIS A 126 -5.11 8.92 1.14
CA HIS A 126 -5.87 9.01 -0.10
C HIS A 126 -5.47 7.92 -1.09
N LEU A 127 -4.19 7.53 -1.10
CA LEU A 127 -3.76 6.37 -1.88
C LEU A 127 -4.50 5.12 -1.41
N HIS A 128 -4.51 4.88 -0.09
CA HIS A 128 -5.20 3.73 0.47
C HIS A 128 -6.69 3.72 0.08
N ASN A 129 -7.37 4.83 0.29
CA ASN A 129 -8.81 4.91 0.05
C ASN A 129 -9.18 4.78 -1.42
N ARG A 130 -8.43 5.42 -2.31
CA ARG A 130 -8.66 5.30 -3.75
C ARG A 130 -8.41 3.86 -4.23
N MET A 131 -7.37 3.22 -3.72
CA MET A 131 -7.08 1.84 -4.07
C MET A 131 -8.11 0.87 -3.49
N ALA A 132 -8.61 1.13 -2.28
CA ALA A 132 -9.63 0.29 -1.66
C ALA A 132 -10.91 0.23 -2.52
N GLU A 133 -11.29 1.34 -3.14
CA GLU A 133 -12.45 1.39 -4.02
C GLU A 133 -12.26 0.57 -5.30
N MET A 134 -11.02 0.35 -5.72
CA MET A 134 -10.67 -0.39 -6.93
C MET A 134 -10.28 -1.85 -6.66
N THR A 135 -10.11 -2.23 -5.41
CA THR A 135 -9.63 -3.57 -5.05
C THR A 135 -10.78 -4.57 -5.03
N ALA A 136 -10.60 -5.65 -5.80
CA ALA A 136 -11.60 -6.70 -5.94
C ALA A 136 -11.80 -7.51 -4.64
#